data_300a05f41154fbbaba568976dd212506
#
_entry.id   300a05f41154fbbaba568976dd212506
#
_cell.length_a   1.000
_cell.length_b   1.000
_cell.length_c   1.000
_cell.angle_alpha   90.00
_cell.angle_beta   90.00
_cell.angle_gamma   90.00
#
_symmetry.space_group_name_H-M   'P 1'
#
loop_
_entity.id
_entity.type
_entity.pdbx_description
1 polymer ?
#
loop_
_entity_poly.entity_id
_entity_poly.type
_entity_poly.pdbx_seq_one_letter_code
_entity_poly.pdbx_strand_id
1 'polypeptide(L)'
;MSARETQSVDTPRRSALARPVKKPPATLDLESPTEERELQRGLTNRHLQLIALGGAIGTGMFMGSSSTIHLAGPSSALVYALIGFFLYFMMRALGEMLLSNLNYKSFRDIAEDLLGPAGGFIAGWTYWFSWIVAAMGDMAAITAYFQYWWPNIPKWLPATALAAVLLALNIIAVQFFGEAEFWFALIKLIAVVALVIVAVALLVSRFVSPDGDPATIVNLWNDGGFFPNGLMGFLGGFQIAFFAFVGIELVGTAAAETKDPCTTLPKAINAIPVRLALFYVFALLAITAVIPWRKVVPGVSPFVSLFGLAGFGAAASVMNFVLLTAAASSDNSGLYSTSRMMYGLALDGQAPSRFRKLSSNNVPRNALVASCLLLLSGITFLYTSDSIMQAFALVTTVAALLFLFTWSLIVVCYIVY
;
A
#
# COMPACT_ATOMS: atom_id res chain seq x y z
N MET A 1 61.98 39.10 -29.43
CA MET A 1 61.14 39.15 -30.65
C MET A 1 60.03 38.17 -30.56
N SER A 2 58.88 38.70 -30.67
CA SER A 2 57.52 38.24 -31.01
C SER A 2 56.77 37.45 -29.99
N ALA A 3 55.87 38.16 -29.30
CA ALA A 3 54.73 37.68 -28.52
C ALA A 3 53.68 37.01 -29.43
N ARG A 4 53.09 35.94 -29.02
CA ARG A 4 51.82 35.44 -29.55
C ARG A 4 50.73 35.60 -28.48
N GLU A 5 49.82 36.52 -28.79
CA GLU A 5 48.55 36.70 -28.11
C GLU A 5 47.67 35.44 -28.24
N THR A 6 47.20 34.94 -27.15
CA THR A 6 46.12 33.95 -27.10
C THR A 6 44.80 34.67 -26.87
N GLN A 7 43.97 34.72 -27.89
CA GLN A 7 42.58 35.20 -27.84
C GLN A 7 41.76 34.27 -26.96
N SER A 8 41.15 34.84 -25.91
CA SER A 8 40.11 34.22 -25.12
C SER A 8 38.76 34.32 -25.85
N VAL A 9 38.17 33.18 -26.12
CA VAL A 9 36.81 33.06 -26.68
C VAL A 9 35.81 33.31 -25.56
N ASP A 10 35.09 34.41 -25.65
CA ASP A 10 33.99 34.80 -24.77
C ASP A 10 32.75 33.98 -25.12
N THR A 11 32.29 33.14 -24.18
CA THR A 11 30.97 32.49 -24.24
C THR A 11 29.95 33.37 -23.54
N PRO A 12 28.79 33.68 -24.16
CA PRO A 12 27.80 34.55 -23.54
C PRO A 12 27.06 33.83 -22.40
N ARG A 13 27.23 34.33 -21.19
CA ARG A 13 26.39 34.00 -20.03
C ARG A 13 24.95 34.43 -20.32
N ARG A 14 24.03 33.48 -20.42
CA ARG A 14 22.58 33.74 -20.30
C ARG A 14 22.27 34.16 -18.89
N SER A 15 22.05 35.46 -18.68
CA SER A 15 21.49 36.01 -17.44
C SER A 15 20.01 35.65 -17.39
N ALA A 16 19.65 34.66 -16.54
CA ALA A 16 18.27 34.44 -16.14
C ALA A 16 17.83 35.63 -15.28
N LEU A 17 16.79 36.31 -15.72
CA LEU A 17 16.12 37.42 -15.04
C LEU A 17 15.55 36.93 -13.70
N ALA A 18 16.27 37.19 -12.62
CA ALA A 18 15.75 37.11 -11.26
C ALA A 18 14.72 38.26 -11.09
N ARG A 19 13.45 37.91 -10.93
CA ARG A 19 12.44 38.88 -10.52
C ARG A 19 12.72 39.34 -9.10
N PRO A 20 12.67 40.64 -8.79
CA PRO A 20 12.92 41.15 -7.46
C PRO A 20 11.76 40.71 -6.52
N VAL A 21 12.11 40.01 -5.45
CA VAL A 21 11.22 39.70 -4.34
C VAL A 21 10.81 41.00 -3.66
N LYS A 22 9.54 41.35 -3.69
CA LYS A 22 8.97 42.47 -2.96
C LYS A 22 9.12 42.19 -1.46
N LYS A 23 9.90 43.02 -0.73
CA LYS A 23 9.90 43.02 0.75
C LYS A 23 8.51 43.36 1.27
N PRO A 24 7.97 42.60 2.23
CA PRO A 24 6.72 42.96 2.91
C PRO A 24 6.95 44.20 3.80
N PRO A 25 5.90 45.01 4.03
CA PRO A 25 5.99 46.21 4.88
C PRO A 25 6.27 45.81 6.34
N ALA A 26 7.09 46.60 7.00
CA ALA A 26 7.44 46.41 8.39
C ALA A 26 6.29 46.73 9.34
N THR A 27 6.31 45.99 10.49
CA THR A 27 5.59 46.21 11.73
C THR A 27 4.09 45.94 11.77
N LEU A 28 3.79 44.69 12.14
CA LEU A 28 2.74 44.37 13.10
C LEU A 28 3.41 43.39 14.09
N ASP A 29 3.40 43.72 15.36
CA ASP A 29 3.79 42.83 16.44
C ASP A 29 2.88 41.61 16.45
N LEU A 30 3.28 40.60 15.73
CA LEU A 30 2.68 39.27 15.79
C LEU A 30 3.45 38.49 16.83
N GLU A 31 2.73 38.05 17.84
CA GLU A 31 3.14 37.00 18.78
C GLU A 31 4.10 36.04 18.12
N SER A 32 5.19 35.71 18.80
CA SER A 32 6.25 34.80 18.35
C SER A 32 5.63 33.59 17.62
N PRO A 33 6.10 33.24 16.40
CA PRO A 33 5.62 32.06 15.73
C PRO A 33 5.79 30.89 16.68
N THR A 34 4.70 30.24 17.08
CA THR A 34 4.75 28.91 17.67
C THR A 34 5.69 28.10 16.77
N GLU A 35 6.83 27.67 17.31
CA GLU A 35 7.79 26.81 16.61
C GLU A 35 6.98 25.78 15.82
N GLU A 36 7.01 25.88 14.50
CA GLU A 36 6.43 24.87 13.63
C GLU A 36 7.16 23.57 13.94
N ARG A 37 6.51 22.70 14.71
CA ARG A 37 7.06 21.39 15.06
C ARG A 37 7.18 20.59 13.78
N GLU A 38 8.39 20.51 13.26
CA GLU A 38 8.70 19.70 12.08
C GLU A 38 8.61 18.21 12.41
N LEU A 39 8.28 17.41 11.38
CA LEU A 39 8.31 15.96 11.48
C LEU A 39 9.75 15.49 11.76
N GLN A 40 9.95 14.66 12.78
CA GLN A 40 11.29 14.19 13.14
C GLN A 40 11.80 13.13 12.17
N ARG A 41 12.97 13.36 11.59
CA ARG A 41 13.67 12.38 10.72
C ARG A 41 14.21 11.22 11.57
N GLY A 42 13.40 10.20 11.80
CA GLY A 42 13.71 9.04 12.65
C GLY A 42 13.84 7.72 11.89
N LEU A 43 13.25 7.60 10.70
CA LEU A 43 13.16 6.35 9.96
C LEU A 43 14.51 5.96 9.31
N THR A 44 14.99 4.76 9.64
CA THR A 44 16.17 4.16 9.02
C THR A 44 15.77 3.44 7.71
N ASN A 45 16.76 3.11 6.86
CA ASN A 45 16.53 2.31 5.65
C ASN A 45 15.78 1.01 5.93
N ARG A 46 16.06 0.33 7.05
CA ARG A 46 15.35 -0.87 7.48
C ARG A 46 13.87 -0.60 7.72
N HIS A 47 13.55 0.45 8.46
CA HIS A 47 12.17 0.84 8.74
C HIS A 47 11.43 1.21 7.46
N LEU A 48 12.02 2.03 6.58
CA LEU A 48 11.39 2.45 5.33
C LEU A 48 11.05 1.28 4.42
N GLN A 49 12.01 0.35 4.21
CA GLN A 49 11.78 -0.82 3.38
C GLN A 49 10.68 -1.73 3.93
N LEU A 50 10.62 -1.92 5.25
CA LEU A 50 9.63 -2.80 5.86
C LEU A 50 8.26 -2.13 6.03
N ILE A 51 8.20 -0.82 6.26
CA ILE A 51 6.93 -0.06 6.23
C ILE A 51 6.28 -0.19 4.84
N ALA A 52 7.05 -0.03 3.78
CA ALA A 52 6.52 -0.11 2.43
C ALA A 52 6.14 -1.56 2.03
N LEU A 53 6.97 -2.56 2.36
CA LEU A 53 6.62 -3.97 2.12
C LEU A 53 5.46 -4.40 3.01
N GLY A 54 5.46 -4.00 4.27
CA GLY A 54 4.41 -4.32 5.24
C GLY A 54 3.08 -3.66 4.90
N GLY A 55 3.09 -2.39 4.48
CA GLY A 55 1.91 -1.68 4.03
C GLY A 55 1.29 -2.29 2.77
N ALA A 56 2.13 -2.75 1.83
CA ALA A 56 1.65 -3.35 0.58
C ALA A 56 1.17 -4.80 0.74
N ILE A 57 1.80 -5.62 1.60
CA ILE A 57 1.37 -7.01 1.83
C ILE A 57 0.17 -7.01 2.80
N GLY A 58 -1.02 -6.93 2.25
CA GLY A 58 -2.30 -6.87 2.98
C GLY A 58 -3.32 -7.88 2.46
N THR A 59 -4.59 -7.61 2.71
CA THR A 59 -5.72 -8.45 2.33
C THR A 59 -5.87 -8.65 0.83
N GLY A 60 -5.39 -7.70 0.01
CA GLY A 60 -5.39 -7.82 -1.44
C GLY A 60 -4.64 -9.04 -1.93
N MET A 61 -3.49 -9.38 -1.32
CA MET A 61 -2.77 -10.61 -1.63
C MET A 61 -3.39 -11.83 -0.93
N PHE A 62 -3.71 -11.72 0.34
CA PHE A 62 -4.10 -12.88 1.14
C PHE A 62 -5.54 -13.33 0.88
N MET A 63 -6.47 -12.42 0.64
CA MET A 63 -7.88 -12.73 0.37
C MET A 63 -8.25 -12.47 -1.09
N GLY A 64 -7.80 -11.35 -1.64
CA GLY A 64 -8.10 -10.95 -3.01
C GLY A 64 -7.53 -11.88 -4.07
N SER A 65 -6.40 -12.56 -3.78
CA SER A 65 -5.81 -13.54 -4.69
C SER A 65 -6.74 -14.71 -5.00
N SER A 66 -7.65 -15.10 -4.11
CA SER A 66 -8.64 -16.15 -4.40
C SER A 66 -9.53 -15.78 -5.57
N SER A 67 -10.02 -14.55 -5.63
CA SER A 67 -10.85 -14.06 -6.73
C SER A 67 -10.04 -13.89 -8.02
N THR A 68 -8.79 -13.41 -7.91
CA THR A 68 -7.91 -13.32 -9.08
C THR A 68 -7.62 -14.70 -9.68
N ILE A 69 -7.32 -15.71 -8.84
CA ILE A 69 -7.12 -17.09 -9.29
C ILE A 69 -8.41 -17.66 -9.93
N HIS A 70 -9.56 -17.39 -9.31
CA HIS A 70 -10.84 -17.86 -9.85
C HIS A 70 -11.15 -17.29 -11.23
N LEU A 71 -10.82 -16.00 -11.47
CA LEU A 71 -11.05 -15.34 -12.77
C LEU A 71 -9.99 -15.69 -13.80
N ALA A 72 -8.71 -15.59 -13.44
CA ALA A 72 -7.59 -15.71 -14.38
C ALA A 72 -6.98 -17.12 -14.43
N GLY A 73 -7.28 -17.98 -13.46
CA GLY A 73 -6.61 -19.27 -13.31
C GLY A 73 -5.12 -19.12 -13.01
N PRO A 74 -4.27 -20.02 -13.54
CA PRO A 74 -2.82 -19.94 -13.37
C PRO A 74 -2.20 -18.65 -13.90
N SER A 75 -2.82 -18.00 -14.90
CA SER A 75 -2.34 -16.71 -15.44
C SER A 75 -2.46 -15.56 -14.46
N SER A 76 -3.07 -15.76 -13.28
CA SER A 76 -3.05 -14.82 -12.18
C SER A 76 -1.62 -14.40 -11.78
N ALA A 77 -0.65 -15.30 -11.83
CA ALA A 77 0.75 -14.99 -11.60
C ALA A 77 1.29 -13.95 -12.61
N LEU A 78 0.90 -14.04 -13.89
CA LEU A 78 1.26 -13.06 -14.90
C LEU A 78 0.57 -11.71 -14.68
N VAL A 79 -0.69 -11.70 -14.21
CA VAL A 79 -1.39 -10.45 -13.81
C VAL A 79 -0.56 -9.68 -12.78
N TYR A 80 -0.13 -10.34 -11.71
CA TYR A 80 0.67 -9.70 -10.66
C TYR A 80 2.07 -9.29 -11.17
N ALA A 81 2.69 -10.10 -12.04
CA ALA A 81 3.97 -9.75 -12.66
C ALA A 81 3.88 -8.47 -13.49
N LEU A 82 2.83 -8.34 -14.31
CA LEU A 82 2.61 -7.14 -15.13
C LEU A 82 2.33 -5.90 -14.28
N ILE A 83 1.49 -6.00 -13.26
CA ILE A 83 1.24 -4.87 -12.34
C ILE A 83 2.55 -4.44 -11.68
N GLY A 84 3.32 -5.39 -11.13
CA GLY A 84 4.61 -5.09 -10.49
C GLY A 84 5.62 -4.45 -11.45
N PHE A 85 5.64 -4.87 -12.72
CA PHE A 85 6.48 -4.28 -13.76
C PHE A 85 6.13 -2.81 -14.00
N PHE A 86 4.86 -2.46 -14.19
CA PHE A 86 4.47 -1.06 -14.40
C PHE A 86 4.66 -0.21 -13.14
N LEU A 87 4.38 -0.75 -11.97
CA LEU A 87 4.59 -0.03 -10.70
C LEU A 87 6.08 0.22 -10.41
N TYR A 88 6.99 -0.61 -10.92
CA TYR A 88 8.42 -0.33 -10.83
C TYR A 88 8.78 1.01 -11.49
N PHE A 89 8.25 1.29 -12.68
CA PHE A 89 8.50 2.58 -13.35
C PHE A 89 7.82 3.75 -12.64
N MET A 90 6.59 3.57 -12.16
CA MET A 90 5.90 4.59 -11.38
C MET A 90 6.69 4.95 -10.11
N MET A 91 7.20 3.95 -9.39
CA MET A 91 8.02 4.16 -8.20
C MET A 91 9.35 4.86 -8.52
N ARG A 92 9.97 4.55 -9.65
CA ARG A 92 11.16 5.27 -10.11
C ARG A 92 10.86 6.73 -10.40
N ALA A 93 9.78 7.01 -11.12
CA ALA A 93 9.33 8.38 -11.40
C ALA A 93 9.10 9.17 -10.12
N LEU A 94 8.37 8.57 -9.15
CA LEU A 94 8.17 9.17 -7.83
C LEU A 94 9.49 9.47 -7.11
N GLY A 95 10.42 8.51 -7.14
CA GLY A 95 11.70 8.65 -6.46
C GLY A 95 12.59 9.73 -7.05
N GLU A 96 12.65 9.86 -8.38
CA GLU A 96 13.42 10.90 -9.05
C GLU A 96 12.88 12.28 -8.69
N MET A 97 11.56 12.46 -8.70
CA MET A 97 10.92 13.72 -8.29
C MET A 97 11.17 14.06 -6.82
N LEU A 98 11.04 13.10 -5.90
CA LEU A 98 11.31 13.31 -4.47
C LEU A 98 12.76 13.68 -4.18
N LEU A 99 13.71 13.15 -4.94
CA LEU A 99 15.13 13.44 -4.79
C LEU A 99 15.55 14.77 -5.42
N SER A 100 14.76 15.30 -6.35
CA SER A 100 15.03 16.60 -6.96
C SER A 100 14.87 17.78 -6.00
N ASN A 101 13.96 17.64 -5.03
CA ASN A 101 13.73 18.64 -4.00
C ASN A 101 13.39 17.96 -2.65
N LEU A 102 14.38 17.92 -1.76
CA LEU A 102 14.25 17.28 -0.44
C LEU A 102 13.31 18.01 0.53
N ASN A 103 12.70 19.12 0.12
CA ASN A 103 11.66 19.80 0.87
C ASN A 103 10.27 19.20 0.62
N TYR A 104 10.08 18.40 -0.44
CA TYR A 104 8.84 17.68 -0.65
C TYR A 104 8.60 16.68 0.48
N LYS A 105 7.45 16.80 1.13
CA LYS A 105 7.03 15.90 2.22
C LYS A 105 6.29 14.69 1.69
N SER A 106 5.70 14.83 0.48
CA SER A 106 4.93 13.76 -0.18
C SER A 106 4.78 14.05 -1.68
N PHE A 107 4.22 13.10 -2.42
CA PHE A 107 3.88 13.31 -3.83
C PHE A 107 2.79 14.38 -4.04
N ARG A 108 2.03 14.75 -3.00
CA ARG A 108 1.10 15.86 -3.05
C ARG A 108 1.83 17.19 -3.30
N ASP A 109 2.93 17.41 -2.61
CA ASP A 109 3.73 18.65 -2.76
C ASP A 109 4.31 18.74 -4.18
N ILE A 110 4.71 17.60 -4.75
CA ILE A 110 5.12 17.49 -6.15
C ILE A 110 3.96 17.89 -7.10
N ALA A 111 2.76 17.35 -6.85
CA ALA A 111 1.60 17.68 -7.65
C ALA A 111 1.21 19.16 -7.53
N GLU A 112 1.37 19.77 -6.36
CA GLU A 112 1.13 21.19 -6.15
C GLU A 112 2.13 22.08 -6.89
N ASP A 113 3.40 21.71 -6.86
CA ASP A 113 4.47 22.47 -7.53
C ASP A 113 4.36 22.37 -9.05
N LEU A 114 4.12 21.18 -9.61
CA LEU A 114 4.11 20.94 -11.05
C LEU A 114 2.74 21.22 -11.71
N LEU A 115 1.63 20.93 -11.04
CA LEU A 115 0.27 21.06 -11.58
C LEU A 115 -0.53 22.20 -10.93
N GLY A 116 0.09 22.93 -9.99
CA GLY A 116 -0.52 24.03 -9.26
C GLY A 116 -1.38 23.58 -8.07
N PRO A 117 -2.01 24.54 -7.33
CA PRO A 117 -2.77 24.26 -6.11
C PRO A 117 -3.91 23.25 -6.28
N ALA A 118 -4.54 23.23 -7.47
CA ALA A 118 -5.57 22.25 -7.78
C ALA A 118 -5.02 20.82 -7.85
N GLY A 119 -3.81 20.66 -8.40
CA GLY A 119 -3.10 19.37 -8.45
C GLY A 119 -2.82 18.83 -7.05
N GLY A 120 -2.28 19.67 -6.16
CA GLY A 120 -2.04 19.31 -4.76
C GLY A 120 -3.33 18.96 -4.00
N PHE A 121 -4.39 19.74 -4.20
CA PHE A 121 -5.71 19.49 -3.63
C PHE A 121 -6.26 18.12 -4.05
N ILE A 122 -6.30 17.85 -5.36
CA ILE A 122 -6.81 16.59 -5.91
C ILE A 122 -5.96 15.41 -5.41
N ALA A 123 -4.63 15.52 -5.47
CA ALA A 123 -3.73 14.47 -5.01
C ALA A 123 -3.96 14.13 -3.52
N GLY A 124 -4.02 15.15 -2.67
CA GLY A 124 -4.16 14.97 -1.23
C GLY A 124 -5.51 14.37 -0.82
N TRP A 125 -6.62 14.92 -1.32
CA TRP A 125 -7.96 14.44 -1.01
C TRP A 125 -8.24 13.05 -1.58
N THR A 126 -7.82 12.78 -2.82
CA THR A 126 -7.97 11.44 -3.42
C THR A 126 -7.20 10.41 -2.64
N TYR A 127 -5.95 10.68 -2.27
CA TYR A 127 -5.13 9.75 -1.51
C TYR A 127 -5.69 9.48 -0.10
N TRP A 128 -6.13 10.52 0.59
CA TRP A 128 -6.81 10.38 1.88
C TRP A 128 -8.04 9.47 1.77
N PHE A 129 -8.89 9.72 0.77
CA PHE A 129 -10.11 8.94 0.56
C PHE A 129 -9.81 7.51 0.11
N SER A 130 -8.79 7.31 -0.74
CA SER A 130 -8.36 5.98 -1.21
C SER A 130 -8.03 5.05 -0.06
N TRP A 131 -7.27 5.53 0.92
CA TRP A 131 -6.90 4.73 2.09
C TRP A 131 -8.08 4.42 3.00
N ILE A 132 -9.03 5.34 3.14
CA ILE A 132 -10.24 5.07 3.93
C ILE A 132 -11.08 3.98 3.27
N VAL A 133 -11.24 4.06 1.95
CA VAL A 133 -11.97 3.01 1.20
C VAL A 133 -11.21 1.68 1.26
N ALA A 134 -9.88 1.69 1.15
CA ALA A 134 -9.06 0.49 1.31
C ALA A 134 -9.28 -0.15 2.69
N ALA A 135 -9.23 0.65 3.75
CA ALA A 135 -9.45 0.17 5.11
C ALA A 135 -10.88 -0.36 5.34
N MET A 136 -11.90 0.17 4.64
CA MET A 136 -13.24 -0.44 4.64
C MET A 136 -13.22 -1.85 4.04
N GLY A 137 -12.40 -2.10 3.01
CA GLY A 137 -12.17 -3.44 2.46
C GLY A 137 -11.49 -4.36 3.45
N ASP A 138 -10.45 -3.86 4.12
CA ASP A 138 -9.72 -4.62 5.16
C ASP A 138 -10.63 -4.96 6.36
N MET A 139 -11.56 -4.07 6.74
CA MET A 139 -12.62 -4.39 7.73
C MET A 139 -13.46 -5.59 7.33
N ALA A 140 -13.83 -5.70 6.04
CA ALA A 140 -14.58 -6.85 5.55
C ALA A 140 -13.75 -8.13 5.65
N ALA A 141 -12.48 -8.09 5.24
CA ALA A 141 -11.56 -9.22 5.34
C ALA A 141 -11.34 -9.65 6.80
N ILE A 142 -11.11 -8.70 7.71
CA ILE A 142 -10.95 -8.97 9.15
C ILE A 142 -12.19 -9.63 9.72
N THR A 143 -13.38 -9.18 9.32
CA THR A 143 -14.64 -9.82 9.73
C THR A 143 -14.69 -11.27 9.26
N ALA A 144 -14.29 -11.57 8.02
CA ALA A 144 -14.21 -12.93 7.52
C ALA A 144 -13.17 -13.78 8.28
N TYR A 145 -12.02 -13.21 8.62
CA TYR A 145 -10.99 -13.90 9.41
C TYR A 145 -11.47 -14.21 10.82
N PHE A 146 -12.22 -13.34 11.47
CA PHE A 146 -12.85 -13.64 12.75
C PHE A 146 -13.91 -14.73 12.64
N GLN A 147 -14.73 -14.74 11.58
CA GLN A 147 -15.74 -15.76 11.35
C GLN A 147 -15.16 -17.16 11.10
N TYR A 148 -13.88 -17.26 10.77
CA TYR A 148 -13.18 -18.55 10.70
C TYR A 148 -13.19 -19.29 12.04
N TRP A 149 -13.04 -18.57 13.16
CA TRP A 149 -13.08 -19.17 14.51
C TRP A 149 -14.46 -19.06 15.16
N TRP A 150 -15.18 -17.98 14.89
CA TRP A 150 -16.50 -17.69 15.46
C TRP A 150 -17.50 -17.36 14.35
N PRO A 151 -18.10 -18.39 13.70
CA PRO A 151 -18.97 -18.18 12.54
C PRO A 151 -20.16 -17.25 12.79
N ASN A 152 -20.66 -17.21 14.03
CA ASN A 152 -21.84 -16.44 14.41
C ASN A 152 -21.52 -15.05 15.01
N ILE A 153 -20.26 -14.61 14.97
CA ILE A 153 -19.89 -13.28 15.49
C ILE A 153 -20.63 -12.18 14.69
N PRO A 154 -21.25 -11.18 15.36
CA PRO A 154 -21.87 -10.07 14.66
C PRO A 154 -20.85 -9.32 13.81
N LYS A 155 -21.16 -9.08 12.53
CA LYS A 155 -20.21 -8.49 11.55
C LYS A 155 -19.65 -7.13 12.00
N TRP A 156 -20.44 -6.34 12.73
CA TRP A 156 -20.01 -5.02 13.21
C TRP A 156 -18.94 -5.09 14.31
N LEU A 157 -18.89 -6.18 15.09
CA LEU A 157 -18.03 -6.28 16.27
C LEU A 157 -16.53 -6.32 15.91
N PRO A 158 -16.05 -7.19 15.00
CA PRO A 158 -14.64 -7.15 14.56
C PRO A 158 -14.28 -5.82 13.90
N ALA A 159 -15.18 -5.25 13.08
CA ALA A 159 -14.99 -3.99 12.40
C ALA A 159 -14.81 -2.81 13.36
N THR A 160 -15.69 -2.67 14.35
CA THR A 160 -15.57 -1.61 15.37
C THR A 160 -14.39 -1.82 16.31
N ALA A 161 -14.10 -3.06 16.68
CA ALA A 161 -12.93 -3.38 17.50
C ALA A 161 -11.64 -3.01 16.80
N LEU A 162 -11.52 -3.32 15.49
CA LEU A 162 -10.39 -2.88 14.68
C LEU A 162 -10.24 -1.35 14.68
N ALA A 163 -11.30 -0.62 14.34
CA ALA A 163 -11.23 0.84 14.30
C ALA A 163 -10.82 1.45 15.65
N ALA A 164 -11.33 0.89 16.76
CA ALA A 164 -10.96 1.34 18.11
C ALA A 164 -9.48 1.04 18.43
N VAL A 165 -8.98 -0.14 18.08
CA VAL A 165 -7.58 -0.53 18.26
C VAL A 165 -6.66 0.36 17.43
N LEU A 166 -6.98 0.58 16.14
CA LEU A 166 -6.19 1.42 15.26
C LEU A 166 -6.16 2.88 15.73
N LEU A 167 -7.30 3.41 16.19
CA LEU A 167 -7.37 4.74 16.77
C LEU A 167 -6.48 4.85 18.02
N ALA A 168 -6.57 3.88 18.93
CA ALA A 168 -5.76 3.83 20.15
C ALA A 168 -4.27 3.73 19.83
N LEU A 169 -3.86 2.85 18.93
CA LEU A 169 -2.47 2.68 18.52
C LEU A 169 -1.90 3.97 17.92
N ASN A 170 -2.64 4.62 17.03
CA ASN A 170 -2.18 5.85 16.39
C ASN A 170 -2.13 7.07 17.34
N ILE A 171 -2.94 7.09 18.40
CA ILE A 171 -2.89 8.17 19.43
C ILE A 171 -1.76 7.93 20.44
N ILE A 172 -1.59 6.68 20.90
CA ILE A 172 -0.74 6.35 22.06
C ILE A 172 0.67 5.98 21.62
N ALA A 173 0.79 5.19 20.54
CA ALA A 173 1.98 4.43 20.21
C ALA A 173 2.79 4.96 19.02
N VAL A 174 2.62 6.23 18.62
CA VAL A 174 3.34 6.81 17.46
C VAL A 174 4.87 6.62 17.57
N GLN A 175 5.41 6.66 18.77
CA GLN A 175 6.86 6.46 19.00
C GLN A 175 7.31 5.02 18.66
N PHE A 176 6.40 4.05 18.72
CA PHE A 176 6.65 2.64 18.44
C PHE A 176 6.16 2.20 17.05
N PHE A 177 5.59 3.13 16.27
CA PHE A 177 5.01 2.81 14.96
C PHE A 177 6.01 2.07 14.05
N GLY A 178 7.21 2.61 13.89
CA GLY A 178 8.24 2.02 13.01
C GLY A 178 8.68 0.62 13.45
N GLU A 179 8.77 0.39 14.77
CA GLU A 179 9.17 -0.90 15.31
C GLU A 179 8.03 -1.93 15.25
N ALA A 180 6.81 -1.51 15.55
CA ALA A 180 5.63 -2.39 15.42
C ALA A 180 5.42 -2.82 13.97
N GLU A 181 5.50 -1.88 13.02
CA GLU A 181 5.34 -2.17 11.60
C GLU A 181 6.46 -3.06 11.06
N PHE A 182 7.69 -2.92 11.60
CA PHE A 182 8.80 -3.84 11.31
C PHE A 182 8.43 -5.29 11.64
N TRP A 183 7.93 -5.56 12.84
CA TRP A 183 7.58 -6.91 13.27
C TRP A 183 6.38 -7.47 12.47
N PHE A 184 5.37 -6.65 12.23
CA PHE A 184 4.23 -7.05 11.41
C PHE A 184 4.66 -7.39 9.97
N ALA A 185 5.52 -6.56 9.35
CA ALA A 185 6.04 -6.83 8.02
C ALA A 185 6.86 -8.12 7.98
N LEU A 186 7.69 -8.36 8.99
CA LEU A 186 8.49 -9.58 9.08
C LEU A 186 7.61 -10.84 9.17
N ILE A 187 6.56 -10.80 9.99
CA ILE A 187 5.60 -11.91 10.12
C ILE A 187 4.94 -12.21 8.78
N LYS A 188 4.51 -11.18 8.03
CA LYS A 188 3.90 -11.33 6.70
C LYS A 188 4.87 -11.98 5.70
N LEU A 189 6.11 -11.53 5.67
CA LEU A 189 7.14 -12.09 4.80
C LEU A 189 7.44 -13.55 5.13
N ILE A 190 7.56 -13.89 6.42
CA ILE A 190 7.75 -15.27 6.88
C ILE A 190 6.55 -16.12 6.43
N ALA A 191 5.33 -15.63 6.54
CA ALA A 191 4.13 -16.35 6.12
C ALA A 191 4.14 -16.68 4.62
N VAL A 192 4.51 -15.73 3.76
CA VAL A 192 4.62 -15.95 2.31
C VAL A 192 5.74 -16.95 1.98
N VAL A 193 6.90 -16.81 2.62
CA VAL A 193 8.01 -17.75 2.43
C VAL A 193 7.64 -19.15 2.92
N ALA A 194 7.01 -19.27 4.10
CA ALA A 194 6.53 -20.53 4.64
C ALA A 194 5.53 -21.21 3.71
N LEU A 195 4.60 -20.45 3.12
CA LEU A 195 3.66 -20.96 2.11
C LEU A 195 4.41 -21.59 0.92
N VAL A 196 5.39 -20.88 0.36
CA VAL A 196 6.18 -21.39 -0.77
C VAL A 196 6.94 -22.66 -0.38
N ILE A 197 7.55 -22.70 0.81
CA ILE A 197 8.26 -23.88 1.30
C ILE A 197 7.31 -25.07 1.46
N VAL A 198 6.14 -24.86 2.08
CA VAL A 198 5.13 -25.93 2.26
C VAL A 198 4.61 -26.40 0.90
N ALA A 199 4.33 -25.50 -0.05
CA ALA A 199 3.92 -25.87 -1.39
C ALA A 199 4.97 -26.71 -2.12
N VAL A 200 6.26 -26.32 -2.04
CA VAL A 200 7.37 -27.10 -2.62
C VAL A 200 7.47 -28.49 -1.95
N ALA A 201 7.32 -28.55 -0.63
CA ALA A 201 7.33 -29.83 0.09
C ALA A 201 6.18 -30.75 -0.36
N LEU A 202 4.97 -30.21 -0.55
CA LEU A 202 3.82 -30.97 -1.05
C LEU A 202 4.03 -31.43 -2.50
N LEU A 203 4.64 -30.60 -3.35
CA LEU A 203 4.98 -30.98 -4.74
C LEU A 203 6.04 -32.09 -4.79
N VAL A 204 7.11 -31.98 -3.99
CA VAL A 204 8.19 -32.99 -3.95
C VAL A 204 7.70 -34.31 -3.37
N SER A 205 6.84 -34.28 -2.33
CA SER A 205 6.25 -35.45 -1.73
C SER A 205 5.15 -36.10 -2.60
N ARG A 206 4.80 -35.49 -3.74
CA ARG A 206 3.67 -35.91 -4.60
C ARG A 206 2.40 -36.08 -3.80
N PHE A 207 2.15 -35.11 -2.91
CA PHE A 207 0.97 -35.12 -2.06
C PHE A 207 -0.30 -35.20 -2.90
N VAL A 208 -1.25 -36.01 -2.42
CA VAL A 208 -2.60 -36.09 -2.99
C VAL A 208 -3.57 -35.57 -1.93
N SER A 209 -4.39 -34.61 -2.31
CA SER A 209 -5.39 -34.04 -1.40
C SER A 209 -6.43 -35.08 -0.96
N PRO A 210 -7.16 -34.88 0.13
CA PRO A 210 -8.26 -35.75 0.52
C PRO A 210 -9.32 -35.93 -0.57
N ASP A 211 -9.46 -34.96 -1.47
CA ASP A 211 -10.37 -35.00 -2.63
C ASP A 211 -9.80 -35.74 -3.84
N GLY A 212 -8.58 -36.27 -3.76
CA GLY A 212 -7.93 -37.03 -4.83
C GLY A 212 -7.10 -36.20 -5.80
N ASP A 213 -6.93 -34.89 -5.59
CA ASP A 213 -6.14 -34.04 -6.48
C ASP A 213 -4.64 -34.12 -6.14
N PRO A 214 -3.77 -34.44 -7.11
CA PRO A 214 -2.32 -34.45 -6.89
C PRO A 214 -1.75 -33.04 -6.92
N ALA A 215 -0.86 -32.73 -5.99
CA ALA A 215 -0.01 -31.56 -6.06
C ALA A 215 1.03 -31.75 -7.16
N THR A 216 0.91 -30.95 -8.23
CA THR A 216 1.81 -31.07 -9.39
C THR A 216 1.89 -29.74 -10.16
N ILE A 217 3.08 -29.47 -10.73
CA ILE A 217 3.26 -28.31 -11.62
C ILE A 217 2.33 -28.40 -12.84
N VAL A 218 1.89 -29.60 -13.24
CA VAL A 218 0.98 -29.81 -14.35
C VAL A 218 -0.39 -29.14 -14.13
N ASN A 219 -0.78 -28.88 -12.88
CA ASN A 219 -1.99 -28.11 -12.54
C ASN A 219 -2.02 -26.70 -13.14
N LEU A 220 -0.86 -26.16 -13.52
CA LEU A 220 -0.78 -24.87 -14.21
C LEU A 220 -1.28 -24.94 -15.67
N TRP A 221 -1.45 -26.14 -16.24
CA TRP A 221 -1.84 -26.33 -17.64
C TRP A 221 -3.01 -27.29 -17.87
N ASN A 222 -3.33 -28.14 -16.90
CA ASN A 222 -4.32 -29.21 -17.10
C ASN A 222 -5.72 -28.68 -17.34
N ASP A 223 -6.25 -27.82 -16.55
CA ASP A 223 -7.66 -27.44 -16.53
C ASP A 223 -7.96 -26.23 -17.44
N GLY A 224 -7.80 -26.39 -18.75
CA GLY A 224 -8.05 -25.34 -19.73
C GLY A 224 -6.80 -24.50 -20.08
N GLY A 225 -5.61 -25.00 -19.72
CA GLY A 225 -4.33 -24.33 -19.99
C GLY A 225 -4.00 -23.20 -19.03
N PHE A 226 -2.97 -22.42 -19.37
CA PHE A 226 -2.51 -21.30 -18.53
C PHE A 226 -3.51 -20.13 -18.48
N PHE A 227 -4.34 -19.98 -19.53
CA PHE A 227 -5.41 -18.98 -19.65
C PHE A 227 -6.79 -19.67 -19.75
N PRO A 228 -7.26 -20.36 -18.70
CA PRO A 228 -8.43 -21.24 -18.80
C PRO A 228 -9.73 -20.49 -19.13
N ASN A 229 -9.86 -19.25 -18.71
CA ASN A 229 -11.01 -18.37 -18.99
C ASN A 229 -10.71 -17.35 -20.12
N GLY A 230 -9.67 -17.62 -20.93
CA GLY A 230 -9.26 -16.77 -22.04
C GLY A 230 -8.84 -15.36 -21.62
N LEU A 231 -8.82 -14.46 -22.61
CA LEU A 231 -8.40 -13.08 -22.39
C LEU A 231 -9.30 -12.34 -21.40
N MET A 232 -10.61 -12.56 -21.43
CA MET A 232 -11.54 -11.87 -20.52
C MET A 232 -11.34 -12.27 -19.07
N GLY A 233 -11.09 -13.54 -18.79
CA GLY A 233 -10.74 -14.00 -17.44
C GLY A 233 -9.41 -13.42 -16.96
N PHE A 234 -8.41 -13.38 -17.84
CA PHE A 234 -7.11 -12.77 -17.56
C PHE A 234 -7.25 -11.28 -17.24
N LEU A 235 -7.98 -10.51 -18.06
CA LEU A 235 -8.23 -9.08 -17.82
C LEU A 235 -9.08 -8.86 -16.56
N GLY A 236 -10.08 -9.72 -16.29
CA GLY A 236 -10.87 -9.68 -15.07
C GLY A 236 -10.01 -9.86 -13.81
N GLY A 237 -8.92 -10.62 -13.89
CA GLY A 237 -7.97 -10.81 -12.80
C GLY A 237 -7.32 -9.51 -12.30
N PHE A 238 -7.17 -8.50 -13.16
CA PHE A 238 -6.60 -7.21 -12.76
C PHE A 238 -7.46 -6.44 -11.77
N GLN A 239 -8.79 -6.64 -11.78
CA GLN A 239 -9.74 -5.88 -10.98
C GLN A 239 -9.36 -5.83 -9.49
N ILE A 240 -9.06 -6.97 -8.89
CA ILE A 240 -8.69 -7.06 -7.46
C ILE A 240 -7.17 -7.08 -7.28
N ALA A 241 -6.42 -7.57 -8.28
CA ALA A 241 -4.97 -7.69 -8.19
C ALA A 241 -4.27 -6.34 -7.97
N PHE A 242 -4.77 -5.24 -8.53
CA PHE A 242 -4.25 -3.88 -8.25
C PHE A 242 -4.30 -3.56 -6.77
N PHE A 243 -5.36 -3.97 -6.07
CA PHE A 243 -5.50 -3.72 -4.64
C PHE A 243 -4.39 -4.39 -3.81
N ALA A 244 -3.81 -5.49 -4.28
CA ALA A 244 -2.71 -6.16 -3.60
C ALA A 244 -1.39 -5.35 -3.58
N PHE A 245 -1.27 -4.33 -4.43
CA PHE A 245 -0.08 -3.46 -4.49
C PHE A 245 -0.28 -2.11 -3.80
N VAL A 246 -1.46 -1.85 -3.25
CA VAL A 246 -1.76 -0.64 -2.48
C VAL A 246 -0.80 -0.54 -1.30
N GLY A 247 -0.25 0.65 -1.07
CA GLY A 247 0.74 0.89 -0.03
C GLY A 247 2.20 0.93 -0.53
N ILE A 248 2.46 0.54 -1.79
CA ILE A 248 3.82 0.64 -2.36
C ILE A 248 4.31 2.10 -2.38
N GLU A 249 3.40 3.06 -2.57
CA GLU A 249 3.66 4.49 -2.61
C GLU A 249 3.91 5.11 -1.21
N LEU A 250 3.70 4.35 -0.12
CA LEU A 250 4.00 4.81 1.26
C LEU A 250 5.46 5.26 1.43
N VAL A 251 6.37 4.72 0.63
CA VAL A 251 7.75 5.24 0.54
C VAL A 251 7.76 6.74 0.28
N GLY A 252 6.88 7.22 -0.60
CA GLY A 252 6.79 8.64 -0.94
C GLY A 252 6.26 9.51 0.19
N THR A 253 5.35 9.00 1.03
CA THR A 253 4.82 9.74 2.18
C THR A 253 5.76 9.69 3.40
N ALA A 254 6.60 8.64 3.50
CA ALA A 254 7.60 8.50 4.57
C ALA A 254 8.94 9.18 4.24
N ALA A 255 9.09 9.74 3.03
CA ALA A 255 10.34 10.37 2.57
C ALA A 255 10.80 11.50 3.50
N ALA A 256 9.86 12.34 3.97
CA ALA A 256 10.15 13.47 4.88
C ALA A 256 10.69 13.05 6.26
N GLU A 257 10.33 11.83 6.72
CA GLU A 257 10.75 11.30 8.02
C GLU A 257 11.98 10.38 7.91
N THR A 258 12.54 10.22 6.70
CA THR A 258 13.66 9.33 6.41
C THR A 258 15.00 9.98 6.76
N LYS A 259 15.86 9.23 7.48
CA LYS A 259 17.27 9.58 7.65
C LYS A 259 17.98 9.36 6.32
N ASP A 260 18.88 10.26 5.92
CA ASP A 260 19.69 10.17 4.70
C ASP A 260 18.85 9.81 3.45
N PRO A 261 17.86 10.61 3.05
CA PRO A 261 16.93 10.29 1.96
C PRO A 261 17.66 10.03 0.63
N CYS A 262 18.77 10.72 0.34
CA CYS A 262 19.54 10.55 -0.89
C CYS A 262 20.12 9.13 -1.05
N THR A 263 20.38 8.42 0.04
CA THR A 263 20.93 7.05 0.00
C THR A 263 19.86 5.98 0.22
N THR A 264 18.84 6.31 1.02
CA THR A 264 17.81 5.37 1.48
C THR A 264 16.68 5.22 0.46
N LEU A 265 16.16 6.34 -0.08
CA LEU A 265 15.06 6.31 -1.04
C LEU A 265 15.40 5.52 -2.33
N PRO A 266 16.54 5.71 -3.00
CA PRO A 266 16.85 4.94 -4.20
C PRO A 266 16.90 3.43 -3.97
N LYS A 267 17.43 3.00 -2.81
CA LYS A 267 17.48 1.57 -2.44
C LYS A 267 16.07 1.00 -2.22
N ALA A 268 15.21 1.73 -1.52
CA ALA A 268 13.83 1.32 -1.27
C ALA A 268 13.03 1.26 -2.57
N ILE A 269 13.04 2.32 -3.36
CA ILE A 269 12.30 2.48 -4.61
C ILE A 269 12.63 1.38 -5.64
N ASN A 270 13.90 1.02 -5.77
CA ASN A 270 14.32 -0.02 -6.70
C ASN A 270 14.04 -1.44 -6.18
N ALA A 271 14.14 -1.66 -4.88
CA ALA A 271 14.05 -3.01 -4.32
C ALA A 271 12.62 -3.45 -4.01
N ILE A 272 11.76 -2.54 -3.54
CA ILE A 272 10.41 -2.88 -3.05
C ILE A 272 9.51 -3.44 -4.15
N PRO A 273 9.34 -2.78 -5.32
CA PRO A 273 8.45 -3.30 -6.37
C PRO A 273 8.86 -4.67 -6.87
N VAL A 274 10.18 -4.88 -7.05
CA VAL A 274 10.71 -6.15 -7.53
C VAL A 274 10.49 -7.27 -6.50
N ARG A 275 10.80 -7.01 -5.23
CA ARG A 275 10.59 -7.99 -4.16
C ARG A 275 9.13 -8.35 -4.00
N LEU A 276 8.24 -7.35 -4.03
CA LEU A 276 6.81 -7.54 -3.89
C LEU A 276 6.26 -8.39 -5.05
N ALA A 277 6.61 -8.05 -6.29
CA ALA A 277 6.19 -8.79 -7.46
C ALA A 277 6.68 -10.25 -7.42
N LEU A 278 7.95 -10.48 -7.04
CA LEU A 278 8.49 -11.84 -6.90
C LEU A 278 7.75 -12.64 -5.83
N PHE A 279 7.52 -12.07 -4.63
CA PHE A 279 6.78 -12.75 -3.57
C PHE A 279 5.38 -13.14 -4.04
N TYR A 280 4.68 -12.26 -4.74
CA TYR A 280 3.32 -12.52 -5.21
C TYR A 280 3.30 -13.57 -6.32
N VAL A 281 4.16 -13.45 -7.31
CA VAL A 281 4.24 -14.40 -8.42
C VAL A 281 4.57 -15.82 -7.90
N PHE A 282 5.58 -15.95 -7.05
CA PHE A 282 5.95 -17.26 -6.51
C PHE A 282 4.86 -17.85 -5.61
N ALA A 283 4.19 -17.04 -4.79
CA ALA A 283 3.08 -17.49 -3.97
C ALA A 283 1.91 -18.01 -4.82
N LEU A 284 1.52 -17.26 -5.87
CA LEU A 284 0.41 -17.66 -6.75
C LEU A 284 0.74 -18.92 -7.56
N LEU A 285 1.95 -19.03 -8.10
CA LEU A 285 2.40 -20.25 -8.78
C LEU A 285 2.41 -21.45 -7.82
N ALA A 286 2.89 -21.26 -6.59
CA ALA A 286 2.91 -22.28 -5.56
C ALA A 286 1.50 -22.74 -5.18
N ILE A 287 0.57 -21.82 -4.96
CA ILE A 287 -0.83 -22.11 -4.64
C ILE A 287 -1.49 -22.89 -5.78
N THR A 288 -1.37 -22.40 -7.03
CA THR A 288 -2.04 -23.01 -8.18
C THR A 288 -1.42 -24.33 -8.63
N ALA A 289 -0.16 -24.59 -8.28
CA ALA A 289 0.48 -25.89 -8.48
C ALA A 289 -0.02 -26.95 -7.47
N VAL A 290 -0.37 -26.54 -6.24
CA VAL A 290 -0.84 -27.47 -5.19
C VAL A 290 -2.36 -27.62 -5.26
N ILE A 291 -3.09 -26.51 -5.41
CA ILE A 291 -4.54 -26.46 -5.44
C ILE A 291 -4.98 -26.15 -6.88
N PRO A 292 -5.66 -27.08 -7.58
CA PRO A 292 -6.23 -26.79 -8.88
C PRO A 292 -7.06 -25.50 -8.84
N TRP A 293 -6.85 -24.60 -9.78
CA TRP A 293 -7.45 -23.25 -9.76
C TRP A 293 -8.97 -23.25 -9.63
N ARG A 294 -9.65 -24.28 -10.17
CA ARG A 294 -11.11 -24.46 -10.07
C ARG A 294 -11.60 -24.72 -8.65
N LYS A 295 -10.74 -25.22 -7.78
CA LYS A 295 -11.05 -25.48 -6.36
C LYS A 295 -10.76 -24.30 -5.46
N VAL A 296 -10.16 -23.25 -5.98
CA VAL A 296 -9.95 -22.01 -5.22
C VAL A 296 -11.29 -21.28 -5.11
N VAL A 297 -11.79 -21.18 -3.87
CA VAL A 297 -13.08 -20.55 -3.57
C VAL A 297 -12.89 -19.07 -3.31
N PRO A 298 -13.55 -18.17 -4.07
CA PRO A 298 -13.53 -16.75 -3.75
C PRO A 298 -13.98 -16.47 -2.31
N GLY A 299 -13.23 -15.64 -1.60
CA GLY A 299 -13.54 -15.30 -0.21
C GLY A 299 -12.92 -16.21 0.85
N VAL A 300 -12.35 -17.33 0.43
CA VAL A 300 -11.51 -18.16 1.30
C VAL A 300 -10.05 -17.90 0.95
N SER A 301 -9.24 -17.55 1.95
CA SER A 301 -7.83 -17.32 1.69
C SER A 301 -7.14 -18.59 1.19
N PRO A 302 -6.53 -18.58 -0.01
CA PRO A 302 -5.82 -19.76 -0.52
C PRO A 302 -4.58 -20.08 0.32
N PHE A 303 -4.05 -19.12 1.07
CA PHE A 303 -2.99 -19.33 2.05
C PHE A 303 -3.45 -20.25 3.19
N VAL A 304 -4.61 -19.95 3.79
CA VAL A 304 -5.19 -20.79 4.84
C VAL A 304 -5.54 -22.18 4.32
N SER A 305 -6.11 -22.24 3.10
CA SER A 305 -6.48 -23.50 2.46
C SER A 305 -5.28 -24.41 2.24
N LEU A 306 -4.15 -23.88 1.75
CA LEU A 306 -2.95 -24.67 1.49
C LEU A 306 -2.37 -25.26 2.79
N PHE A 307 -2.32 -24.50 3.88
CA PHE A 307 -1.88 -25.02 5.18
C PHE A 307 -2.85 -26.04 5.76
N GLY A 308 -4.16 -25.86 5.52
CA GLY A 308 -5.19 -26.83 5.90
C GLY A 308 -5.01 -28.18 5.18
N LEU A 309 -4.72 -28.15 3.89
CA LEU A 309 -4.46 -29.35 3.09
C LEU A 309 -3.21 -30.11 3.54
N ALA A 310 -2.19 -29.39 4.00
CA ALA A 310 -0.97 -30.03 4.53
C ALA A 310 -1.20 -30.85 5.83
N GLY A 311 -2.44 -30.96 6.31
CA GLY A 311 -2.81 -31.74 7.48
C GLY A 311 -2.54 -31.02 8.82
N PHE A 312 -2.11 -29.77 8.77
CA PHE A 312 -1.80 -28.98 9.95
C PHE A 312 -2.96 -28.04 10.28
N GLY A 313 -4.05 -28.54 10.89
CA GLY A 313 -5.21 -27.71 11.28
C GLY A 313 -4.81 -26.52 12.18
N ALA A 314 -3.87 -26.72 13.09
CA ALA A 314 -3.30 -25.64 13.90
C ALA A 314 -2.56 -24.60 13.02
N ALA A 315 -1.84 -25.03 11.97
CA ALA A 315 -1.14 -24.11 11.07
C ALA A 315 -2.11 -23.25 10.24
N ALA A 316 -3.27 -23.78 9.84
CA ALA A 316 -4.30 -23.00 9.17
C ALA A 316 -4.83 -21.89 10.09
N SER A 317 -5.08 -22.19 11.38
CA SER A 317 -5.47 -21.17 12.36
C SER A 317 -4.39 -20.13 12.62
N VAL A 318 -3.13 -20.55 12.72
CA VAL A 318 -1.98 -19.63 12.84
C VAL A 318 -1.90 -18.74 11.60
N MET A 319 -2.03 -19.31 10.40
CA MET A 319 -2.02 -18.53 9.16
C MET A 319 -3.17 -17.53 9.14
N ASN A 320 -4.39 -17.93 9.51
CA ASN A 320 -5.53 -17.02 9.58
C ASN A 320 -5.28 -15.85 10.57
N PHE A 321 -4.63 -16.12 11.70
CA PHE A 321 -4.21 -15.07 12.65
C PHE A 321 -3.15 -14.14 12.03
N VAL A 322 -2.18 -14.67 11.28
CA VAL A 322 -1.19 -13.86 10.55
C VAL A 322 -1.89 -12.94 9.54
N LEU A 323 -2.88 -13.44 8.81
CA LEU A 323 -3.64 -12.66 7.85
C LEU A 323 -4.44 -11.53 8.53
N LEU A 324 -5.04 -11.81 9.69
CA LEU A 324 -5.72 -10.81 10.50
C LEU A 324 -4.77 -9.70 10.95
N THR A 325 -3.60 -10.07 11.46
CA THR A 325 -2.58 -9.08 11.86
C THR A 325 -2.03 -8.31 10.66
N ALA A 326 -1.94 -8.95 9.49
CA ALA A 326 -1.50 -8.33 8.26
C ALA A 326 -2.47 -7.24 7.78
N ALA A 327 -3.78 -7.51 7.84
CA ALA A 327 -4.81 -6.52 7.53
C ALA A 327 -4.76 -5.34 8.50
N ALA A 328 -4.73 -5.61 9.80
CA ALA A 328 -4.65 -4.56 10.82
C ALA A 328 -3.39 -3.68 10.68
N SER A 329 -2.24 -4.26 10.30
CA SER A 329 -1.01 -3.51 10.06
C SER A 329 -1.10 -2.64 8.79
N SER A 330 -1.71 -3.15 7.71
CA SER A 330 -1.96 -2.35 6.49
C SER A 330 -2.80 -1.12 6.81
N ASP A 331 -3.90 -1.30 7.51
CA ASP A 331 -4.78 -0.22 7.96
C ASP A 331 -4.08 0.78 8.88
N ASN A 332 -3.22 0.29 9.79
CA ASN A 332 -2.44 1.14 10.68
C ASN A 332 -1.53 2.09 9.89
N SER A 333 -0.83 1.57 8.89
CA SER A 333 0.02 2.37 8.00
C SER A 333 -0.79 3.35 7.15
N GLY A 334 -1.96 2.93 6.66
CA GLY A 334 -2.90 3.79 5.93
C GLY A 334 -3.42 4.95 6.79
N LEU A 335 -3.90 4.69 7.99
CA LEU A 335 -4.40 5.72 8.90
C LEU A 335 -3.29 6.68 9.36
N TYR A 336 -2.08 6.17 9.57
CA TYR A 336 -0.91 7.00 9.83
C TYR A 336 -0.67 7.99 8.69
N SER A 337 -0.63 7.50 7.44
CA SER A 337 -0.36 8.32 6.25
C SER A 337 -1.50 9.32 5.98
N THR A 338 -2.76 8.87 6.06
CA THR A 338 -3.93 9.72 5.80
C THR A 338 -4.08 10.87 6.78
N SER A 339 -3.76 10.63 8.05
CA SER A 339 -3.83 11.69 9.07
C SER A 339 -2.83 12.81 8.80
N ARG A 340 -1.63 12.46 8.32
CA ARG A 340 -0.60 13.43 7.91
C ARG A 340 -0.93 14.15 6.62
N MET A 341 -1.52 13.44 5.66
CA MET A 341 -2.00 14.05 4.41
C MET A 341 -3.06 15.12 4.70
N MET A 342 -4.03 14.80 5.55
CA MET A 342 -5.06 15.75 5.97
C MET A 342 -4.49 16.95 6.74
N TYR A 343 -3.49 16.71 7.58
CA TYR A 343 -2.77 17.76 8.27
C TYR A 343 -2.06 18.70 7.28
N GLY A 344 -1.35 18.16 6.29
CA GLY A 344 -0.71 18.93 5.22
C GLY A 344 -1.71 19.76 4.43
N LEU A 345 -2.82 19.17 3.98
CA LEU A 345 -3.91 19.90 3.31
C LEU A 345 -4.46 21.06 4.17
N ALA A 346 -4.58 20.85 5.48
CA ALA A 346 -5.04 21.90 6.38
C ALA A 346 -4.01 23.03 6.55
N LEU A 347 -2.72 22.74 6.57
CA LEU A 347 -1.66 23.76 6.62
C LEU A 347 -1.74 24.71 5.43
N ASP A 348 -2.00 24.19 4.24
CA ASP A 348 -2.10 24.98 3.01
C ASP A 348 -3.50 25.57 2.79
N GLY A 349 -4.40 25.48 3.79
CA GLY A 349 -5.74 26.03 3.72
C GLY A 349 -6.70 25.24 2.83
N GLN A 350 -6.31 24.05 2.36
CA GLN A 350 -7.09 23.17 1.48
C GLN A 350 -7.99 22.19 2.24
N ALA A 351 -7.91 22.18 3.57
CA ALA A 351 -8.77 21.42 4.47
C ALA A 351 -9.14 22.25 5.72
N PRO A 352 -10.20 21.88 6.46
CA PRO A 352 -10.62 22.61 7.66
C PRO A 352 -9.49 22.83 8.67
N SER A 353 -9.40 24.06 9.20
CA SER A 353 -8.33 24.45 10.13
C SER A 353 -8.24 23.60 11.42
N ARG A 354 -9.33 22.89 11.77
CA ARG A 354 -9.35 21.95 12.91
C ARG A 354 -8.30 20.83 12.76
N PHE A 355 -7.93 20.47 11.54
CA PHE A 355 -6.95 19.41 11.24
C PHE A 355 -5.50 19.89 11.35
N ARG A 356 -5.23 21.21 11.51
CA ARG A 356 -3.90 21.77 11.83
C ARG A 356 -3.42 21.47 13.26
N LYS A 357 -4.35 21.10 14.15
CA LYS A 357 -4.02 20.91 15.57
C LYS A 357 -3.30 19.58 15.78
N LEU A 358 -2.06 19.65 16.27
CA LEU A 358 -1.29 18.51 16.75
C LEU A 358 -1.51 18.30 18.26
N SER A 359 -1.51 17.04 18.68
CA SER A 359 -1.47 16.68 20.11
C SER A 359 -0.08 16.89 20.69
N SER A 360 0.09 16.70 22.02
CA SER A 360 1.39 16.74 22.70
C SER A 360 2.43 15.78 22.07
N ASN A 361 1.96 14.70 21.44
CA ASN A 361 2.80 13.69 20.79
C ASN A 361 2.98 13.93 19.28
N ASN A 362 2.74 15.14 18.80
CA ASN A 362 2.83 15.53 17.38
C ASN A 362 1.90 14.71 16.45
N VAL A 363 0.75 14.23 16.95
CA VAL A 363 -0.25 13.48 16.19
C VAL A 363 -1.37 14.41 15.76
N PRO A 364 -1.81 14.42 14.49
CA PRO A 364 -2.98 15.15 14.02
C PRO A 364 -4.27 14.43 14.43
N ARG A 365 -4.58 14.45 15.73
CA ARG A 365 -5.65 13.69 16.37
C ARG A 365 -7.01 13.91 15.70
N ASN A 366 -7.34 15.15 15.34
CA ASN A 366 -8.65 15.46 14.75
C ASN A 366 -8.79 14.84 13.35
N ALA A 367 -7.72 14.85 12.55
CA ALA A 367 -7.70 14.21 11.25
C ALA A 367 -7.85 12.68 11.38
N LEU A 368 -7.15 12.10 12.35
CA LEU A 368 -7.22 10.67 12.65
C LEU A 368 -8.65 10.25 13.06
N VAL A 369 -9.27 10.98 13.99
CA VAL A 369 -10.65 10.71 14.43
C VAL A 369 -11.63 10.83 13.27
N ALA A 370 -11.50 11.86 12.43
CA ALA A 370 -12.34 12.03 11.25
C ALA A 370 -12.20 10.85 10.27
N SER A 371 -10.96 10.39 10.02
CA SER A 371 -10.68 9.22 9.20
C SER A 371 -11.31 7.94 9.78
N CYS A 372 -11.18 7.71 11.09
CA CYS A 372 -11.79 6.55 11.75
C CYS A 372 -13.33 6.59 11.73
N LEU A 373 -13.93 7.78 11.89
CA LEU A 373 -15.40 7.92 11.82
C LEU A 373 -15.93 7.60 10.41
N LEU A 374 -15.21 8.06 9.38
CA LEU A 374 -15.60 7.74 8.01
C LEU A 374 -15.35 6.25 7.71
N LEU A 375 -14.26 5.68 8.20
CA LEU A 375 -13.96 4.24 8.10
C LEU A 375 -15.13 3.40 8.65
N LEU A 376 -15.68 3.76 9.83
CA LEU A 376 -16.80 3.04 10.44
C LEU A 376 -18.07 3.01 9.55
N SER A 377 -18.24 3.96 8.63
CA SER A 377 -19.34 3.90 7.66
C SER A 377 -19.25 2.67 6.74
N GLY A 378 -18.06 2.08 6.59
CA GLY A 378 -17.84 0.83 5.86
C GLY A 378 -18.60 -0.37 6.41
N ILE A 379 -19.00 -0.34 7.69
CA ILE A 379 -19.85 -1.37 8.30
C ILE A 379 -21.18 -1.52 7.53
N THR A 380 -21.69 -0.44 6.95
CA THR A 380 -22.92 -0.46 6.14
C THR A 380 -22.80 -1.47 4.99
N PHE A 381 -21.64 -1.54 4.32
CA PHE A 381 -21.42 -2.48 3.21
C PHE A 381 -21.46 -3.95 3.64
N LEU A 382 -21.11 -4.25 4.92
CA LEU A 382 -21.19 -5.62 5.46
C LEU A 382 -22.63 -6.12 5.62
N TYR A 383 -23.61 -5.19 5.70
CA TYR A 383 -25.03 -5.50 5.87
C TYR A 383 -25.86 -5.29 4.62
N THR A 384 -25.41 -4.44 3.68
CA THR A 384 -26.12 -4.18 2.42
C THR A 384 -25.71 -5.14 1.30
N SER A 385 -24.56 -5.82 1.43
CA SER A 385 -24.09 -6.82 0.48
C SER A 385 -24.59 -8.22 0.85
N ASP A 386 -24.81 -9.07 -0.17
CA ASP A 386 -25.29 -10.44 0.03
C ASP A 386 -24.28 -11.31 0.82
N SER A 387 -22.98 -11.01 0.68
CA SER A 387 -21.91 -11.70 1.40
C SER A 387 -20.79 -10.74 1.78
N ILE A 388 -19.98 -11.13 2.79
CA ILE A 388 -18.76 -10.38 3.16
C ILE A 388 -17.80 -10.28 1.97
N MET A 389 -17.71 -11.34 1.15
CA MET A 389 -16.85 -11.33 -0.04
C MET A 389 -17.31 -10.34 -1.09
N GLN A 390 -18.61 -10.21 -1.29
CA GLN A 390 -19.16 -9.20 -2.20
C GLN A 390 -18.89 -7.78 -1.69
N ALA A 391 -19.04 -7.54 -0.38
CA ALA A 391 -18.67 -6.26 0.24
C ALA A 391 -17.18 -5.97 0.04
N PHE A 392 -16.32 -6.95 0.31
CA PHE A 392 -14.88 -6.85 0.09
C PHE A 392 -14.55 -6.53 -1.37
N ALA A 393 -15.06 -7.30 -2.33
CA ALA A 393 -14.79 -7.10 -3.75
C ALA A 393 -15.26 -5.73 -4.26
N LEU A 394 -16.45 -5.27 -3.84
CA LEU A 394 -16.97 -3.97 -4.21
C LEU A 394 -16.06 -2.84 -3.73
N VAL A 395 -15.74 -2.84 -2.44
CA VAL A 395 -14.99 -1.77 -1.79
C VAL A 395 -13.53 -1.77 -2.28
N THR A 396 -12.90 -2.93 -2.39
CA THR A 396 -11.51 -3.03 -2.88
C THR A 396 -11.37 -2.67 -4.34
N THR A 397 -12.40 -2.91 -5.17
CA THR A 397 -12.42 -2.42 -6.56
C THR A 397 -12.43 -0.90 -6.61
N VAL A 398 -13.27 -0.24 -5.80
CA VAL A 398 -13.28 1.23 -5.71
C VAL A 398 -11.94 1.74 -5.21
N ALA A 399 -11.37 1.13 -4.17
CA ALA A 399 -10.03 1.48 -3.67
C ALA A 399 -8.97 1.35 -4.77
N ALA A 400 -8.95 0.23 -5.51
CA ALA A 400 -8.00 0.00 -6.60
C ALA A 400 -8.09 1.09 -7.68
N LEU A 401 -9.29 1.51 -8.07
CA LEU A 401 -9.49 2.60 -9.03
C LEU A 401 -8.95 3.94 -8.51
N LEU A 402 -9.17 4.26 -7.24
CA LEU A 402 -8.67 5.47 -6.61
C LEU A 402 -7.13 5.48 -6.52
N PHE A 403 -6.52 4.34 -6.19
CA PHE A 403 -5.06 4.22 -6.20
C PHE A 403 -4.47 4.27 -7.61
N LEU A 404 -5.12 3.64 -8.60
CA LEU A 404 -4.73 3.78 -10.00
C LEU A 404 -4.76 5.23 -10.46
N PHE A 405 -5.79 5.99 -10.06
CA PHE A 405 -5.84 7.43 -10.31
C PHE A 405 -4.66 8.16 -9.66
N THR A 406 -4.35 7.87 -8.39
CA THR A 406 -3.22 8.46 -7.66
C THR A 406 -1.89 8.13 -8.35
N TRP A 407 -1.66 6.87 -8.74
CA TRP A 407 -0.46 6.45 -9.46
C TRP A 407 -0.35 7.07 -10.84
N SER A 408 -1.48 7.22 -11.55
CA SER A 408 -1.54 7.93 -12.83
C SER A 408 -1.17 9.41 -12.66
N LEU A 409 -1.65 10.05 -11.59
CA LEU A 409 -1.31 11.43 -11.28
C LEU A 409 0.20 11.61 -11.02
N ILE A 410 0.84 10.67 -10.32
CA ILE A 410 2.30 10.65 -10.11
C ILE A 410 3.03 10.56 -11.46
N VAL A 411 2.56 9.70 -12.38
CA VAL A 411 3.16 9.59 -13.72
C VAL A 411 2.93 10.87 -14.54
N VAL A 412 1.75 11.49 -14.45
CA VAL A 412 1.48 12.80 -15.10
C VAL A 412 2.43 13.88 -14.57
N CYS A 413 2.63 13.94 -13.24
CA CYS A 413 3.63 14.85 -12.66
C CYS A 413 5.02 14.62 -13.24
N TYR A 414 5.42 13.34 -13.41
CA TYR A 414 6.73 13.01 -13.97
C TYR A 414 6.88 13.42 -15.45
N ILE A 415 5.80 13.39 -16.22
CA ILE A 415 5.82 13.84 -17.63
C ILE A 415 5.99 15.37 -17.71
N VAL A 416 5.46 16.10 -16.72
CA VAL A 416 5.57 17.58 -16.64
C VAL A 416 6.90 18.01 -16.04
N TYR A 417 7.45 17.18 -15.16
CA TYR A 417 8.76 17.39 -14.52
C TYR A 417 9.91 17.39 -15.55
#